data_a65ac8e4b063bb8411336d1dea2d680f
#
_entry.id   a65ac8e4b063bb8411336d1dea2d680f
#
_cell.length_a   1.000
_cell.length_b   1.000
_cell.length_c   1.000
_cell.angle_alpha   90.00
_cell.angle_beta   90.00
_cell.angle_gamma   90.00
#
_symmetry.space_group_name_H-M   'P 1'
#
loop_
_entity.id
_entity.type
_entity.pdbx_description
1 polymer ?
#
loop_
_entity_poly.entity_id
_entity_poly.type
_entity_poly.pdbx_seq_one_letter_code
_entity_poly.pdbx_strand_id
1 'polypeptide(L)'
;MDKQGDILMKFYDLHCDTISAIYELRKQGKQAELSKNSLHLDLEKLQRGGYGLQTFALFVDKGEAEDCCLEAKSMVQLFKEELKKNQDVISQVFTFGDIEENERRGKLSALLSLEEGSIFEKSPEDLKWFYDQGARIATFTWNHENSLGY
;
A
#
# COMPACT_ATOMS: atom_id res chain seq x y z
N MET A 1 27.40 -16.27 -28.66
CA MET A 1 27.68 -15.16 -27.76
C MET A 1 26.67 -15.31 -26.62
N ASP A 2 27.13 -15.92 -25.53
CA ASP A 2 26.32 -16.28 -24.37
C ASP A 2 25.88 -15.04 -23.62
N LYS A 3 24.61 -14.71 -23.74
CA LYS A 3 23.97 -13.87 -22.75
C LYS A 3 23.58 -14.78 -21.59
N GLN A 4 24.51 -14.98 -20.66
CA GLN A 4 24.20 -15.43 -19.32
C GLN A 4 23.12 -14.47 -18.80
N GLY A 5 21.91 -15.00 -18.61
CA GLY A 5 20.82 -14.20 -18.07
C GLY A 5 21.18 -13.83 -16.66
N ASP A 6 21.57 -12.57 -16.44
CA ASP A 6 21.69 -12.01 -15.12
C ASP A 6 20.34 -12.22 -14.44
N ILE A 7 20.33 -13.03 -13.39
CA ILE A 7 19.18 -13.11 -12.49
C ILE A 7 19.12 -11.74 -11.81
N LEU A 8 18.34 -10.84 -12.37
CA LEU A 8 18.05 -9.57 -11.73
C LEU A 8 17.33 -9.88 -10.43
N MET A 9 18.06 -9.72 -9.32
CA MET A 9 17.49 -9.87 -7.99
C MET A 9 16.42 -8.79 -7.82
N LYS A 10 15.19 -9.22 -7.52
CA LYS A 10 14.07 -8.32 -7.22
C LYS A 10 13.91 -8.15 -5.73
N PHE A 11 13.58 -6.94 -5.31
CA PHE A 11 13.24 -6.64 -3.92
C PHE A 11 11.73 -6.72 -3.70
N TYR A 12 11.36 -7.36 -2.60
CA TYR A 12 9.98 -7.44 -2.12
C TYR A 12 9.94 -6.78 -0.75
N ASP A 13 9.37 -5.58 -0.71
CA ASP A 13 9.30 -4.78 0.51
C ASP A 13 7.88 -4.86 1.09
N LEU A 14 7.80 -5.21 2.37
CA LEU A 14 6.54 -5.50 3.04
C LEU A 14 5.96 -4.29 3.78
N HIS A 15 6.56 -3.10 3.67
CA HIS A 15 6.03 -1.91 4.33
C HIS A 15 6.48 -0.60 3.68
N CYS A 16 5.54 0.30 3.43
CA CYS A 16 5.80 1.74 3.27
C CYS A 16 4.55 2.55 3.55
N ASP A 17 4.73 3.78 4.06
CA ASP A 17 3.66 4.73 4.40
C ASP A 17 3.34 5.72 3.27
N THR A 18 3.78 5.43 2.05
CA THR A 18 3.69 6.40 0.95
C THR A 18 2.26 6.83 0.66
N ILE A 19 1.27 5.91 0.71
CA ILE A 19 -0.14 6.25 0.46
C ILE A 19 -0.69 7.13 1.58
N SER A 20 -0.41 6.80 2.84
CA SER A 20 -0.82 7.62 3.99
C SER A 20 -0.20 9.01 3.92
N ALA A 21 1.09 9.11 3.58
CA ALA A 21 1.77 10.39 3.42
C ALA A 21 1.20 11.23 2.24
N ILE A 22 0.86 10.61 1.10
CA ILE A 22 0.19 11.29 -0.02
C ILE A 22 -1.20 11.79 0.42
N TYR A 23 -1.94 10.96 1.16
CA TYR A 23 -3.25 11.31 1.68
C TYR A 23 -3.18 12.56 2.57
N GLU A 24 -2.25 12.59 3.53
CA GLU A 24 -2.05 13.75 4.42
C GLU A 24 -1.62 15.01 3.66
N LEU A 25 -0.73 14.88 2.69
CA LEU A 25 -0.35 16.02 1.85
C LEU A 25 -1.54 16.60 1.08
N ARG A 26 -2.41 15.74 0.55
CA ARG A 26 -3.62 16.18 -0.17
C ARG A 26 -4.64 16.83 0.75
N LYS A 27 -4.83 16.35 1.99
CA LYS A 27 -5.64 17.03 3.03
C LYS A 27 -5.14 18.45 3.29
N GLN A 28 -3.82 18.68 3.19
CA GLN A 28 -3.21 20.01 3.33
C GLN A 28 -3.26 20.86 2.05
N GLY A 29 -3.96 20.40 1.00
CA GLY A 29 -4.03 21.11 -0.30
C GLY A 29 -2.76 21.03 -1.14
N LYS A 30 -1.79 20.17 -0.78
CA LYS A 30 -0.56 19.95 -1.55
C LYS A 30 -0.76 18.87 -2.62
N GLN A 31 -0.11 19.05 -3.77
CA GLN A 31 -0.10 18.01 -4.80
C GLN A 31 0.97 16.96 -4.45
N ALA A 32 0.55 15.69 -4.43
CA ALA A 32 1.43 14.55 -4.31
C ALA A 32 0.83 13.35 -5.06
N GLU A 33 1.66 12.63 -5.79
CA GLU A 33 1.28 11.49 -6.63
C GLU A 33 2.23 10.31 -6.40
N LEU A 34 1.75 9.09 -6.66
CA LEU A 34 2.56 7.89 -6.53
C LEU A 34 3.61 7.78 -7.63
N SER A 35 3.34 8.32 -8.83
CA SER A 35 4.26 8.29 -9.97
C SER A 35 5.61 8.91 -9.65
N LYS A 36 5.58 10.09 -9.04
CA LYS A 36 6.76 10.86 -8.63
C LYS A 36 6.41 11.81 -7.49
N ASN A 37 7.23 11.84 -6.47
CA ASN A 37 7.04 12.71 -5.31
C ASN A 37 8.36 13.01 -4.58
N SER A 38 8.30 13.89 -3.58
CA SER A 38 9.43 14.21 -2.71
C SER A 38 9.56 13.30 -1.47
N LEU A 39 8.68 12.31 -1.33
CA LEU A 39 8.73 11.33 -0.23
C LEU A 39 9.85 10.31 -0.46
N HIS A 40 10.01 9.39 0.49
CA HIS A 40 11.05 8.37 0.42
C HIS A 40 10.87 7.42 -0.77
N LEU A 41 9.62 7.17 -1.20
CA LEU A 41 9.27 6.17 -2.19
C LEU A 41 8.25 6.70 -3.20
N ASP A 42 8.47 6.38 -4.49
CA ASP A 42 7.57 6.59 -5.60
C ASP A 42 7.87 5.56 -6.70
N LEU A 43 7.07 5.51 -7.77
CA LEU A 43 7.25 4.50 -8.84
C LEU A 43 8.59 4.63 -9.56
N GLU A 44 9.11 5.84 -9.77
CA GLU A 44 10.43 6.02 -10.38
C GLU A 44 11.54 5.40 -9.50
N LYS A 45 11.46 5.59 -8.18
CA LYS A 45 12.43 5.03 -7.21
C LYS A 45 12.32 3.52 -7.12
N LEU A 46 11.09 2.97 -7.07
CA LEU A 46 10.84 1.53 -7.06
C LEU A 46 11.42 0.84 -8.29
N GLN A 47 11.18 1.38 -9.49
CA GLN A 47 11.70 0.84 -10.72
C GLN A 47 13.24 0.88 -10.75
N ARG A 48 13.85 2.00 -10.38
CA ARG A 48 15.32 2.14 -10.33
C ARG A 48 15.94 1.20 -9.29
N GLY A 49 15.23 0.93 -8.18
CA GLY A 49 15.68 0.03 -7.12
C GLY A 49 15.50 -1.45 -7.45
N GLY A 50 14.88 -1.81 -8.57
CA GLY A 50 14.65 -3.22 -8.94
C GLY A 50 13.59 -3.91 -8.08
N TYR A 51 12.58 -3.16 -7.59
CA TYR A 51 11.50 -3.73 -6.81
C TYR A 51 10.55 -4.57 -7.66
N GLY A 52 10.12 -5.70 -7.13
CA GLY A 52 9.08 -6.56 -7.70
C GLY A 52 7.73 -6.37 -7.01
N LEU A 53 7.76 -6.12 -5.68
CA LEU A 53 6.58 -5.88 -4.87
C LEU A 53 6.85 -4.79 -3.83
N GLN A 54 5.84 -3.95 -3.62
CA GLN A 54 5.77 -3.02 -2.51
C GLN A 54 4.44 -3.18 -1.77
N THR A 55 4.52 -3.34 -0.45
CA THR A 55 3.34 -3.26 0.41
C THR A 55 3.12 -1.82 0.85
N PHE A 56 1.92 -1.33 0.59
CA PHE A 56 1.47 0.02 0.98
C PHE A 56 0.61 -0.10 2.23
N ALA A 57 1.10 0.45 3.33
CA ALA A 57 0.37 0.49 4.58
C ALA A 57 -0.65 1.64 4.57
N LEU A 58 -1.85 1.34 5.05
CA LEU A 58 -2.84 2.34 5.42
C LEU A 58 -2.67 2.59 6.91
N PHE A 59 -1.85 3.57 7.23
CA PHE A 59 -1.63 3.99 8.61
C PHE A 59 -2.62 5.08 9.00
N VAL A 60 -3.27 4.92 10.15
CA VAL A 60 -4.14 5.92 10.76
C VAL A 60 -3.74 6.10 12.23
N ASP A 61 -3.36 7.32 12.61
CA ASP A 61 -3.11 7.62 14.01
C ASP A 61 -4.42 7.74 14.78
N LYS A 62 -4.70 6.77 15.66
CA LYS A 62 -5.89 6.75 16.51
C LYS A 62 -6.00 7.98 17.41
N GLY A 63 -4.87 8.58 17.79
CA GLY A 63 -4.85 9.77 18.64
C GLY A 63 -5.28 11.04 17.91
N GLU A 64 -5.25 11.06 16.58
CA GLU A 64 -5.55 12.23 15.75
C GLU A 64 -6.83 12.06 14.90
N ALA A 65 -7.18 10.82 14.53
CA ALA A 65 -8.32 10.53 13.67
C ALA A 65 -9.65 10.56 14.43
N GLU A 66 -10.65 11.24 13.86
CA GLU A 66 -12.04 11.21 14.37
C GLU A 66 -12.70 9.84 14.10
N ASP A 67 -12.45 9.25 12.94
CA ASP A 67 -12.91 7.92 12.55
C ASP A 67 -11.84 7.20 11.72
N CYS A 68 -11.10 6.30 12.37
CA CYS A 68 -10.02 5.55 11.76
C CYS A 68 -10.48 4.70 10.55
N CYS A 69 -11.68 4.11 10.65
CA CYS A 69 -12.24 3.29 9.58
C CYS A 69 -12.54 4.12 8.33
N LEU A 70 -13.19 5.27 8.51
CA LEU A 70 -13.53 6.16 7.41
C LEU A 70 -12.29 6.74 6.73
N GLU A 71 -11.30 7.11 7.52
CA GLU A 71 -10.03 7.64 7.02
C GLU A 71 -9.26 6.58 6.21
N ALA A 72 -9.15 5.35 6.72
CA ALA A 72 -8.54 4.24 5.99
C ALA A 72 -9.31 3.91 4.70
N LYS A 73 -10.65 3.97 4.70
CA LYS A 73 -11.47 3.80 3.48
C LYS A 73 -11.15 4.87 2.43
N SER A 74 -10.92 6.10 2.86
CA SER A 74 -10.50 7.19 1.97
C SER A 74 -9.11 6.95 1.38
N MET A 75 -8.19 6.39 2.17
CA MET A 75 -6.87 6.00 1.67
C MET A 75 -6.94 4.82 0.68
N VAL A 76 -7.86 3.85 0.86
CA VAL A 76 -8.11 2.79 -0.14
C VAL A 76 -8.54 3.41 -1.47
N GLN A 77 -9.42 4.40 -1.43
CA GLN A 77 -9.86 5.09 -2.64
C GLN A 77 -8.68 5.77 -3.34
N LEU A 78 -7.89 6.53 -2.59
CA LEU A 78 -6.65 7.14 -3.09
C LEU A 78 -5.69 6.12 -3.71
N PHE A 79 -5.43 5.01 -3.01
CA PHE A 79 -4.57 3.94 -3.51
C PHE A 79 -5.04 3.42 -4.87
N LYS A 80 -6.33 3.12 -5.00
CA LYS A 80 -6.92 2.65 -6.27
C LYS A 80 -6.82 3.68 -7.38
N GLU A 81 -7.04 4.96 -7.07
CA GLU A 81 -6.90 6.05 -8.03
C GLU A 81 -5.47 6.17 -8.55
N GLU A 82 -4.48 6.11 -7.64
CA GLU A 82 -3.07 6.15 -8.01
C GLU A 82 -2.65 4.94 -8.84
N LEU A 83 -3.11 3.73 -8.50
CA LEU A 83 -2.84 2.54 -9.31
C LEU A 83 -3.50 2.64 -10.69
N LYS A 84 -4.73 3.15 -10.78
CA LYS A 84 -5.42 3.34 -12.06
C LYS A 84 -4.67 4.32 -12.98
N LYS A 85 -4.17 5.42 -12.44
CA LYS A 85 -3.37 6.40 -13.20
C LYS A 85 -2.07 5.77 -13.74
N ASN A 86 -1.52 4.80 -13.02
CA ASN A 86 -0.23 4.18 -13.31
C ASN A 86 -0.34 2.71 -13.71
N GLN A 87 -1.49 2.31 -14.26
CA GLN A 87 -1.81 0.91 -14.54
C GLN A 87 -0.83 0.18 -15.47
N ASP A 88 -0.06 0.91 -16.26
CA ASP A 88 0.94 0.33 -17.15
C ASP A 88 2.23 -0.06 -16.40
N VAL A 89 2.46 0.48 -15.21
CA VAL A 89 3.68 0.30 -14.40
C VAL A 89 3.46 -0.59 -13.20
N ILE A 90 2.29 -0.49 -12.56
CA ILE A 90 1.98 -1.17 -11.29
C ILE A 90 0.55 -1.71 -11.29
N SER A 91 0.36 -2.86 -10.66
CA SER A 91 -0.97 -3.45 -10.47
C SER A 91 -1.14 -3.97 -9.05
N GLN A 92 -2.36 -3.86 -8.52
CA GLN A 92 -2.71 -4.45 -7.23
C GLN A 92 -2.66 -5.98 -7.31
N VAL A 93 -2.25 -6.61 -6.21
CA VAL A 93 -2.23 -8.06 -6.05
C VAL A 93 -3.13 -8.50 -4.90
N PHE A 94 -3.82 -9.61 -5.10
CA PHE A 94 -4.71 -10.26 -4.15
C PHE A 94 -4.21 -11.66 -3.80
N THR A 95 -3.45 -12.27 -4.70
CA THR A 95 -2.94 -13.64 -4.61
C THR A 95 -1.47 -13.69 -5.06
N PHE A 96 -0.81 -14.80 -4.76
CA PHE A 96 0.54 -15.06 -5.26
C PHE A 96 0.58 -15.12 -6.80
N GLY A 97 -0.46 -15.69 -7.43
CA GLY A 97 -0.55 -15.75 -8.89
C GLY A 97 -0.59 -14.36 -9.57
N ASP A 98 -1.13 -13.35 -8.89
CA ASP A 98 -1.12 -11.98 -9.41
C ASP A 98 0.30 -11.39 -9.43
N ILE A 99 1.14 -11.76 -8.45
CA ILE A 99 2.56 -11.36 -8.40
C ILE A 99 3.29 -11.96 -9.61
N GLU A 100 3.12 -13.26 -9.84
CA GLU A 100 3.75 -13.95 -10.99
C GLU A 100 3.28 -13.36 -12.33
N GLU A 101 2.00 -13.01 -12.44
CA GLU A 101 1.47 -12.37 -13.65
C GLU A 101 2.05 -10.97 -13.86
N ASN A 102 2.13 -10.17 -12.81
CA ASN A 102 2.74 -8.84 -12.87
C ASN A 102 4.21 -8.93 -13.28
N GLU A 103 4.95 -9.90 -12.74
CA GLU A 103 6.34 -10.13 -13.12
C GLU A 103 6.50 -10.47 -14.60
N ARG A 104 5.64 -11.36 -15.13
CA ARG A 104 5.64 -11.72 -16.55
C ARG A 104 5.34 -10.52 -17.46
N ARG A 105 4.55 -9.55 -16.96
CA ARG A 105 4.22 -8.32 -17.67
C ARG A 105 5.21 -7.18 -17.41
N GLY A 106 6.24 -7.39 -16.60
CA GLY A 106 7.21 -6.35 -16.25
C GLY A 106 6.65 -5.23 -15.38
N LYS A 107 5.55 -5.52 -14.63
CA LYS A 107 4.92 -4.57 -13.71
C LYS A 107 5.37 -4.78 -12.28
N LEU A 108 5.31 -3.71 -11.49
CA LEU A 108 5.39 -3.75 -10.04
C LEU A 108 4.08 -4.33 -9.45
N SER A 109 4.22 -5.04 -8.35
CA SER A 109 3.09 -5.55 -7.57
C SER A 109 2.83 -4.64 -6.38
N ALA A 110 1.57 -4.21 -6.21
CA ALA A 110 1.12 -3.41 -5.07
C ALA A 110 0.28 -4.27 -4.14
N LEU A 111 0.78 -4.53 -2.93
CA LEU A 111 0.04 -5.19 -1.86
C LEU A 111 -0.48 -4.14 -0.89
N LEU A 112 -1.66 -4.37 -0.32
CA LEU A 112 -2.28 -3.47 0.66
C LEU A 112 -2.18 -4.05 2.06
N SER A 113 -1.81 -3.24 3.04
CA SER A 113 -1.84 -3.58 4.46
C SER A 113 -2.58 -2.53 5.29
N LEU A 114 -3.08 -2.95 6.45
CA LEU A 114 -3.68 -2.10 7.46
C LEU A 114 -2.70 -1.95 8.62
N GLU A 115 -2.39 -0.73 9.00
CA GLU A 115 -1.54 -0.44 10.15
C GLU A 115 -2.34 0.36 11.19
N GLU A 116 -2.59 -0.25 12.32
CA GLU A 116 -3.46 0.14 13.42
C GLU A 116 -4.84 -0.56 13.38
N GLY A 117 -5.09 -1.39 14.39
CA GLY A 117 -6.34 -2.18 14.50
C GLY A 117 -7.60 -1.37 14.72
N SER A 118 -7.49 -0.11 15.18
CA SER A 118 -8.62 0.81 15.30
C SER A 118 -9.36 1.06 13.98
N ILE A 119 -8.72 0.76 12.86
CA ILE A 119 -9.32 0.82 11.52
C ILE A 119 -10.52 -0.15 11.41
N PHE A 120 -10.44 -1.32 12.07
CA PHE A 120 -11.44 -2.39 11.96
C PHE A 120 -11.91 -2.95 13.32
N GLU A 121 -11.51 -2.33 14.43
CA GLU A 121 -11.88 -2.81 15.79
C GLU A 121 -13.38 -2.78 16.08
N LYS A 122 -14.14 -1.93 15.39
CA LYS A 122 -15.56 -1.72 15.66
C LYS A 122 -16.46 -2.81 15.06
N SER A 123 -16.02 -3.46 13.97
CA SER A 123 -16.86 -4.39 13.23
C SER A 123 -16.03 -5.39 12.40
N PRO A 124 -16.33 -6.71 12.51
CA PRO A 124 -15.77 -7.72 11.61
C PRO A 124 -16.09 -7.47 10.12
N GLU A 125 -17.20 -6.80 9.84
CA GLU A 125 -17.63 -6.43 8.50
C GLU A 125 -16.67 -5.41 7.89
N ASP A 126 -16.12 -4.48 8.70
CA ASP A 126 -15.10 -3.55 8.24
C ASP A 126 -13.81 -4.29 7.86
N LEU A 127 -13.34 -5.22 8.68
CA LEU A 127 -12.18 -6.06 8.35
C LEU A 127 -12.42 -6.84 7.05
N LYS A 128 -13.63 -7.43 6.90
CA LYS A 128 -14.01 -8.12 5.66
C LYS A 128 -14.01 -7.17 4.47
N TRP A 129 -14.53 -5.96 4.62
CA TRP A 129 -14.52 -4.97 3.56
C TRP A 129 -13.09 -4.66 3.09
N PHE A 130 -12.15 -4.43 4.01
CA PHE A 130 -10.75 -4.18 3.66
C PHE A 130 -10.09 -5.40 3.00
N TYR A 131 -10.40 -6.61 3.46
CA TYR A 131 -9.94 -7.83 2.79
C TYR A 131 -10.45 -7.91 1.35
N ASP A 132 -11.72 -7.60 1.12
CA ASP A 132 -12.31 -7.57 -0.23
C ASP A 132 -11.68 -6.45 -1.10
N GLN A 133 -11.15 -5.37 -0.48
CA GLN A 133 -10.38 -4.35 -1.17
C GLN A 133 -8.92 -4.75 -1.46
N GLY A 134 -8.46 -5.89 -0.96
CA GLY A 134 -7.12 -6.43 -1.23
C GLY A 134 -6.13 -6.31 -0.09
N ALA A 135 -6.53 -5.88 1.11
CA ALA A 135 -5.67 -5.95 2.28
C ALA A 135 -5.36 -7.42 2.63
N ARG A 136 -4.09 -7.74 2.87
CA ARG A 136 -3.62 -9.09 3.20
C ARG A 136 -2.76 -9.15 4.46
N ILE A 137 -2.38 -8.01 4.97
CA ILE A 137 -1.62 -7.85 6.22
C ILE A 137 -2.39 -6.87 7.09
N ALA A 138 -2.45 -7.12 8.40
CA ALA A 138 -3.04 -6.21 9.38
C ALA A 138 -2.21 -6.23 10.66
N THR A 139 -1.90 -5.06 11.18
CA THR A 139 -1.30 -4.84 12.49
C THR A 139 -2.41 -4.55 13.49
N PHE A 140 -2.46 -5.28 14.61
CA PHE A 140 -3.55 -5.15 15.58
C PHE A 140 -3.39 -3.94 16.50
N THR A 141 -2.17 -3.60 16.88
CA THR A 141 -1.88 -2.46 17.76
C THR A 141 -0.68 -1.68 17.23
N TRP A 142 -0.66 -0.39 17.47
CA TRP A 142 0.51 0.45 17.18
C TRP A 142 0.89 1.24 18.45
N ASN A 143 0.67 2.55 18.51
CA ASN A 143 1.03 3.39 19.67
C ASN A 143 -0.09 3.54 20.70
N HIS A 144 -1.31 3.17 20.37
CA HIS A 144 -2.47 3.34 21.23
C HIS A 144 -3.16 2.02 21.50
N GLU A 145 -3.66 1.88 22.71
CA GLU A 145 -4.56 0.80 23.08
C GLU A 145 -5.84 0.85 22.24
N ASN A 146 -6.32 -0.31 21.81
CA ASN A 146 -7.59 -0.48 21.11
C ASN A 146 -8.32 -1.74 21.62
N SER A 147 -9.51 -2.04 21.10
CA SER A 147 -10.29 -3.20 21.57
C SER A 147 -9.68 -4.56 21.22
N LEU A 148 -8.63 -4.60 20.38
CA LEU A 148 -7.95 -5.83 19.96
C LEU A 148 -6.68 -6.11 20.76
N GLY A 149 -6.15 -5.10 21.47
CA GLY A 149 -4.94 -5.26 22.26
C GLY A 149 -4.32 -3.93 22.75
N TYR A 150 -3.17 -4.04 23.42
CA TYR A 150 -2.39 -2.93 24.00
C TYR A 150 -0.89 -3.24 23.91
#